data_5c1d70b152b9369865551455742788cb
#
_entry.id   5c1d70b152b9369865551455742788cb
#
_cell.length_a   1.000
_cell.length_b   1.000
_cell.length_c   1.000
_cell.angle_alpha   90.00
_cell.angle_beta   90.00
_cell.angle_gamma   90.00
#
_symmetry.space_group_name_H-M   'P 1'
#
loop_
_entity.id
_entity.type
_entity.pdbx_description
1 polymer ?
#
loop_
_entity_poly.entity_id
_entity_poly.type
_entity_poly.pdbx_seq_one_letter_code
_entity_poly.pdbx_strand_id
1 'polypeptide(L)'
;MTNAPPTTRYSRKKLSRKRIAAEAVFKRLGFLERLFFRSNNALQIARYEIVDAKIPASFDEYLLAQVSDLHGKLFEPRNEPLLAALHEARPDAILVTGDLFDERHTNDLEAREFLERAKEVAPVYYITGNHESNLDYASAAKALALVEASGAIFLDGKVCELSPRGNGDDRIRLYGIADPPCEEDFFAGVDARLDALEGKRDRSRFEILLAHRPEGIARYAARGYDLVFSGHAHGGQFRFPLLCPEGLFAPGQGWFPRFTVGIHEIGKTREIISRGLGSSVIPTRLFNRPELVLCALRSRKDICQR
;
A
#
# COMPACT_ATOMS: atom_id res chain seq x y z
N MET A 1 12.05 36.11 34.39
CA MET A 1 10.80 36.09 33.60
C MET A 1 11.02 35.17 32.46
N THR A 2 10.61 33.93 32.59
CA THR A 2 10.80 32.85 31.59
C THR A 2 9.49 32.72 30.82
N ASN A 3 9.53 33.12 29.54
CA ASN A 3 8.42 32.95 28.61
C ASN A 3 8.34 31.49 28.17
N ALA A 4 7.34 30.77 28.65
CA ALA A 4 6.97 29.47 28.11
C ALA A 4 6.27 29.66 26.74
N PRO A 5 6.54 28.79 25.74
CA PRO A 5 5.87 28.88 24.45
C PRO A 5 4.37 28.51 24.58
N PRO A 6 3.50 29.06 23.73
CA PRO A 6 2.09 28.79 23.79
C PRO A 6 1.80 27.33 23.45
N THR A 7 1.18 26.63 24.39
CA THR A 7 0.62 25.28 24.15
C THR A 7 -0.58 25.41 23.20
N THR A 8 -0.36 25.11 21.93
CA THR A 8 -1.45 24.92 20.96
C THR A 8 -2.27 23.70 21.40
N ARG A 9 -3.43 23.94 22.03
CA ARG A 9 -4.46 22.92 22.25
C ARG A 9 -4.94 22.44 20.88
N TYR A 10 -4.45 21.29 20.43
CA TYR A 10 -5.10 20.57 19.34
C TYR A 10 -6.51 20.18 19.82
N SER A 11 -7.50 20.87 19.28
CA SER A 11 -8.92 20.56 19.48
C SER A 11 -9.15 19.16 18.90
N ARG A 12 -9.54 18.19 19.75
CA ARG A 12 -10.11 16.91 19.27
C ARG A 12 -11.26 17.26 18.32
N LYS A 13 -11.05 17.13 17.01
CA LYS A 13 -12.10 17.33 16.00
C LYS A 13 -13.28 16.45 16.38
N LYS A 14 -14.40 17.04 16.78
CA LYS A 14 -15.67 16.32 16.97
C LYS A 14 -15.96 15.63 15.65
N LEU A 15 -15.94 14.30 15.65
CA LEU A 15 -16.38 13.48 14.52
C LEU A 15 -17.68 14.07 13.96
N SER A 16 -17.74 14.35 12.67
CA SER A 16 -18.92 14.96 12.07
C SER A 16 -20.12 14.02 12.30
N ARG A 17 -21.33 14.58 12.48
CA ARG A 17 -22.57 13.78 12.64
C ARG A 17 -22.75 12.74 11.54
N LYS A 18 -22.28 13.04 10.32
CA LYS A 18 -22.26 12.11 9.19
C LYS A 18 -21.36 10.90 9.42
N ARG A 19 -20.21 11.09 10.04
CA ARG A 19 -19.25 10.02 10.37
C ARG A 19 -19.79 9.11 11.47
N ILE A 20 -20.41 9.69 12.51
CA ILE A 20 -21.06 8.93 13.60
C ILE A 20 -22.27 8.13 13.07
N ALA A 21 -23.06 8.71 12.17
CA ALA A 21 -24.18 8.01 11.54
C ALA A 21 -23.71 6.87 10.66
N ALA A 22 -22.63 7.05 9.89
CA ALA A 22 -22.01 5.99 9.11
C ALA A 22 -21.53 4.85 10.01
N GLU A 23 -20.81 5.13 11.09
CA GLU A 23 -20.37 4.12 12.06
C GLU A 23 -21.54 3.34 12.69
N ALA A 24 -22.67 4.02 13.00
CA ALA A 24 -23.85 3.35 13.55
C ALA A 24 -24.53 2.42 12.54
N VAL A 25 -24.61 2.81 11.27
CA VAL A 25 -25.14 1.97 10.19
C VAL A 25 -24.25 0.75 10.01
N PHE A 26 -22.91 0.94 10.00
CA PHE A 26 -21.97 -0.16 9.82
C PHE A 26 -21.91 -1.12 11.00
N LYS A 27 -22.12 -0.66 12.25
CA LYS A 27 -22.30 -1.56 13.40
C LYS A 27 -23.50 -2.49 13.25
N ARG A 28 -24.59 -2.04 12.61
CA ARG A 28 -25.74 -2.90 12.30
C ARG A 28 -25.48 -3.88 11.17
N LEU A 29 -24.56 -3.54 10.23
CA LEU A 29 -24.10 -4.46 9.18
C LEU A 29 -23.18 -5.57 9.72
N GLY A 30 -22.67 -5.47 10.94
CA GLY A 30 -21.89 -6.53 11.61
C GLY A 30 -22.64 -7.86 11.76
N PHE A 31 -23.99 -7.85 11.60
CA PHE A 31 -24.74 -9.10 11.46
C PHE A 31 -24.46 -9.83 10.13
N LEU A 32 -24.31 -9.07 9.04
CA LEU A 32 -23.92 -9.62 7.74
C LEU A 32 -22.47 -10.12 7.75
N GLU A 33 -21.59 -9.48 8.54
CA GLU A 33 -20.23 -9.95 8.72
C GLU A 33 -20.16 -11.37 9.27
N ARG A 34 -21.03 -11.72 10.24
CA ARG A 34 -21.11 -13.10 10.76
C ARG A 34 -21.51 -14.11 9.71
N LEU A 35 -22.40 -13.74 8.77
CA LEU A 35 -22.78 -14.57 7.64
C LEU A 35 -21.66 -14.72 6.60
N PHE A 36 -20.83 -13.69 6.46
CA PHE A 36 -19.73 -13.64 5.49
C PHE A 36 -18.34 -13.68 6.15
N PHE A 37 -18.26 -14.05 7.43
CA PHE A 37 -17.05 -14.04 8.24
C PHE A 37 -15.85 -14.71 7.56
N ARG A 38 -16.07 -15.80 6.85
CA ARG A 38 -15.01 -16.45 6.06
C ARG A 38 -14.44 -15.55 4.97
N SER A 39 -15.26 -14.69 4.35
CA SER A 39 -14.80 -13.81 3.29
C SER A 39 -13.94 -12.65 3.79
N ASN A 40 -14.11 -12.22 5.05
CA ASN A 40 -13.35 -11.12 5.62
C ASN A 40 -11.96 -11.53 6.14
N ASN A 41 -11.76 -12.81 6.47
CA ASN A 41 -10.51 -13.30 7.05
C ASN A 41 -9.77 -14.29 6.16
N ALA A 42 -10.39 -14.78 5.08
CA ALA A 42 -9.74 -15.68 4.17
C ALA A 42 -8.83 -14.88 3.20
N LEU A 43 -7.53 -14.94 3.44
CA LEU A 43 -6.53 -14.33 2.57
C LEU A 43 -6.69 -14.83 1.13
N GLN A 44 -6.67 -13.90 0.17
CA GLN A 44 -6.61 -14.18 -1.26
C GLN A 44 -5.22 -13.80 -1.77
N ILE A 45 -4.64 -14.63 -2.61
CA ILE A 45 -3.40 -14.33 -3.31
C ILE A 45 -3.75 -13.93 -4.74
N ALA A 46 -3.50 -12.67 -5.10
CA ALA A 46 -3.58 -12.19 -6.47
C ALA A 46 -2.20 -12.29 -7.14
N ARG A 47 -2.17 -12.80 -8.35
CA ARG A 47 -0.92 -12.96 -9.11
C ARG A 47 -0.99 -12.13 -10.39
N TYR A 48 0.02 -11.29 -10.57
CA TYR A 48 0.18 -10.45 -11.75
C TYR A 48 1.54 -10.73 -12.38
N GLU A 49 1.64 -10.43 -13.66
CA GLU A 49 2.88 -10.49 -14.43
C GLU A 49 3.07 -9.19 -15.21
N ILE A 50 4.24 -8.60 -15.09
CA ILE A 50 4.59 -7.37 -15.78
C ILE A 50 5.72 -7.67 -16.76
N VAL A 51 5.41 -7.60 -18.05
CA VAL A 51 6.36 -7.83 -19.14
C VAL A 51 6.81 -6.49 -19.69
N ASP A 52 8.11 -6.22 -19.67
CA ASP A 52 8.66 -4.98 -20.22
C ASP A 52 10.07 -5.17 -20.80
N ALA A 53 10.39 -4.43 -21.85
CA ALA A 53 11.72 -4.47 -22.49
C ALA A 53 12.81 -3.80 -21.65
N LYS A 54 12.45 -2.91 -20.70
CA LYS A 54 13.38 -2.27 -19.75
C LYS A 54 13.72 -3.17 -18.57
N ILE A 55 12.96 -4.26 -18.36
CA ILE A 55 13.29 -5.24 -17.32
C ILE A 55 14.50 -6.04 -17.80
N PRO A 56 15.63 -5.99 -17.07
CA PRO A 56 16.82 -6.77 -17.45
C PRO A 56 16.54 -8.28 -17.36
N ALA A 57 17.22 -9.08 -18.18
CA ALA A 57 17.09 -10.54 -18.18
C ALA A 57 17.40 -11.16 -16.80
N SER A 58 18.32 -10.57 -16.05
CA SER A 58 18.67 -10.98 -14.69
C SER A 58 17.51 -10.81 -13.66
N PHE A 59 16.47 -10.06 -14.03
CA PHE A 59 15.23 -9.89 -13.25
C PHE A 59 14.06 -10.72 -13.82
N ASP A 60 14.28 -11.62 -14.77
CA ASP A 60 13.20 -12.51 -15.21
C ASP A 60 12.74 -13.38 -14.04
N GLU A 61 11.44 -13.50 -13.84
CA GLU A 61 10.80 -14.14 -12.67
C GLU A 61 11.07 -13.48 -11.32
N TYR A 62 11.62 -12.26 -11.26
CA TYR A 62 11.78 -11.54 -10.01
C TYR A 62 10.41 -11.24 -9.39
N LEU A 63 10.18 -11.74 -8.18
CA LEU A 63 8.87 -11.74 -7.56
C LEU A 63 8.77 -10.65 -6.49
N LEU A 64 7.86 -9.71 -6.70
CA LEU A 64 7.49 -8.67 -5.74
C LEU A 64 6.22 -9.09 -5.00
N ALA A 65 6.23 -9.02 -3.66
CA ALA A 65 5.03 -9.18 -2.86
C ALA A 65 4.58 -7.83 -2.34
N GLN A 66 3.31 -7.44 -2.56
CA GLN A 66 2.74 -6.22 -2.01
C GLN A 66 1.82 -6.53 -0.84
N VAL A 67 2.09 -5.86 0.27
CA VAL A 67 1.28 -5.79 1.49
C VAL A 67 0.78 -4.36 1.62
N SER A 68 -0.52 -4.15 1.81
CA SER A 68 -1.10 -2.81 1.91
C SER A 68 -2.26 -2.81 2.90
N ASP A 69 -2.51 -1.65 3.50
CA ASP A 69 -3.73 -1.38 4.30
C ASP A 69 -3.98 -2.47 5.36
N LEU A 70 -2.96 -2.80 6.15
CA LEU A 70 -3.10 -3.79 7.23
C LEU A 70 -3.93 -3.25 8.39
N HIS A 71 -3.81 -1.93 8.69
CA HIS A 71 -4.55 -1.22 9.75
C HIS A 71 -4.48 -1.94 11.10
N GLY A 72 -3.33 -2.45 11.47
CA GLY A 72 -3.16 -3.23 12.69
C GLY A 72 -4.01 -4.49 12.76
N LYS A 73 -4.56 -4.96 11.64
CA LYS A 73 -5.31 -6.21 11.59
C LYS A 73 -4.38 -7.38 11.87
N LEU A 74 -4.87 -8.29 12.72
CA LEU A 74 -4.25 -9.58 12.96
C LEU A 74 -4.98 -10.66 12.16
N PHE A 75 -4.25 -11.39 11.34
CA PHE A 75 -4.68 -12.69 10.82
C PHE A 75 -4.31 -13.73 11.86
N GLU A 76 -5.30 -14.18 12.64
CA GLU A 76 -5.06 -15.10 13.76
C GLU A 76 -4.53 -16.48 13.31
N PRO A 77 -3.57 -17.04 14.06
CA PRO A 77 -2.81 -16.39 15.14
C PRO A 77 -1.62 -15.58 14.61
N ARG A 78 -1.36 -14.40 15.16
CA ARG A 78 -0.12 -13.59 14.97
C ARG A 78 0.31 -13.38 13.51
N ASN A 79 -0.63 -13.13 12.62
CA ASN A 79 -0.39 -13.00 11.18
C ASN A 79 0.19 -14.26 10.47
N GLU A 80 0.12 -15.43 11.11
CA GLU A 80 0.62 -16.68 10.52
C GLU A 80 0.09 -16.97 9.10
N PRO A 81 -1.20 -16.79 8.78
CA PRO A 81 -1.67 -17.04 7.42
C PRO A 81 -1.00 -16.15 6.38
N LEU A 82 -0.73 -14.88 6.72
CA LEU A 82 -0.06 -13.94 5.82
C LEU A 82 1.42 -14.25 5.68
N LEU A 83 2.10 -14.53 6.81
CA LEU A 83 3.51 -14.88 6.83
C LEU A 83 3.77 -16.23 6.15
N ALA A 84 2.92 -17.22 6.37
CA ALA A 84 3.02 -18.51 5.66
C ALA A 84 2.88 -18.34 4.14
N ALA A 85 1.96 -17.48 3.70
CA ALA A 85 1.81 -17.17 2.27
C ALA A 85 3.06 -16.48 1.69
N LEU A 86 3.71 -15.58 2.44
CA LEU A 86 4.98 -14.96 2.05
C LEU A 86 6.12 -16.00 2.01
N HIS A 87 6.22 -16.86 3.01
CA HIS A 87 7.22 -17.95 3.03
C HIS A 87 7.04 -18.94 1.87
N GLU A 88 5.80 -19.29 1.54
CA GLU A 88 5.49 -20.17 0.40
C GLU A 88 5.85 -19.49 -0.93
N ALA A 89 5.50 -18.21 -1.08
CA ALA A 89 5.74 -17.46 -2.31
C ALA A 89 7.24 -17.19 -2.53
N ARG A 90 8.03 -17.02 -1.47
CA ARG A 90 9.45 -16.65 -1.53
C ARG A 90 9.72 -15.45 -2.44
N PRO A 91 9.11 -14.28 -2.16
CA PRO A 91 9.36 -13.09 -2.95
C PRO A 91 10.82 -12.62 -2.82
N ASP A 92 11.30 -11.88 -3.80
CA ASP A 92 12.62 -11.25 -3.78
C ASP A 92 12.61 -9.91 -3.04
N ALA A 93 11.44 -9.27 -2.96
CA ALA A 93 11.21 -8.07 -2.18
C ALA A 93 9.75 -7.99 -1.71
N ILE A 94 9.53 -7.38 -0.54
CA ILE A 94 8.21 -7.12 0.03
C ILE A 94 8.00 -5.61 0.03
N LEU A 95 6.90 -5.16 -0.60
CA LEU A 95 6.53 -3.76 -0.75
C LEU A 95 5.34 -3.46 0.16
N VAL A 96 5.54 -2.64 1.19
CA VAL A 96 4.47 -2.20 2.10
C VAL A 96 4.02 -0.82 1.65
N THR A 97 2.83 -0.74 1.06
CA THR A 97 2.34 0.45 0.38
C THR A 97 1.41 1.30 1.25
N GLY A 98 1.74 1.43 2.53
CA GLY A 98 1.06 2.33 3.48
C GLY A 98 -0.08 1.68 4.26
N ASP A 99 -0.61 2.45 5.21
CA ASP A 99 -1.70 2.09 6.11
C ASP A 99 -1.44 0.76 6.85
N LEU A 100 -0.18 0.59 7.29
CA LEU A 100 0.21 -0.51 8.16
C LEU A 100 -0.37 -0.30 9.57
N PHE A 101 -0.28 0.95 10.05
CA PHE A 101 -0.86 1.41 11.30
C PHE A 101 -2.26 2.00 11.07
N ASP A 102 -3.08 2.00 12.12
CA ASP A 102 -4.39 2.68 12.09
C ASP A 102 -4.37 3.89 13.02
N GLU A 103 -4.87 5.03 12.55
CA GLU A 103 -4.93 6.28 13.35
C GLU A 103 -5.76 6.15 14.63
N ARG A 104 -6.57 5.10 14.76
CA ARG A 104 -7.52 4.89 15.85
C ARG A 104 -7.15 3.77 16.80
N HIS A 105 -6.44 2.76 16.30
CA HIS A 105 -6.10 1.53 17.01
C HIS A 105 -4.66 1.16 16.67
N THR A 106 -3.74 1.69 17.46
CA THR A 106 -2.32 1.42 17.27
C THR A 106 -1.96 0.06 17.88
N ASN A 107 -2.02 -0.99 17.07
CA ASN A 107 -1.38 -2.27 17.38
C ASN A 107 0.09 -2.18 16.96
N ASP A 108 0.81 -1.27 17.59
CA ASP A 108 2.18 -0.93 17.19
C ASP A 108 3.14 -2.12 17.28
N LEU A 109 2.95 -2.96 18.31
CA LEU A 109 3.81 -4.13 18.53
C LEU A 109 3.56 -5.20 17.47
N GLU A 110 2.31 -5.42 17.11
CA GLU A 110 1.93 -6.39 16.07
C GLU A 110 2.41 -5.97 14.69
N ALA A 111 2.32 -4.68 14.36
CA ALA A 111 2.85 -4.13 13.12
C ALA A 111 4.37 -4.31 13.04
N ARG A 112 5.08 -4.02 14.12
CA ARG A 112 6.52 -4.25 14.23
C ARG A 112 6.87 -5.73 14.09
N GLU A 113 6.20 -6.61 14.84
CA GLU A 113 6.43 -8.05 14.77
C GLU A 113 6.21 -8.58 13.36
N PHE A 114 5.16 -8.11 12.68
CA PHE A 114 4.92 -8.46 11.29
C PHE A 114 6.11 -8.07 10.39
N LEU A 115 6.59 -6.83 10.50
CA LEU A 115 7.74 -6.35 9.70
C LEU A 115 9.01 -7.14 9.98
N GLU A 116 9.31 -7.42 11.25
CA GLU A 116 10.49 -8.21 11.67
C GLU A 116 10.45 -9.61 11.04
N ARG A 117 9.30 -10.29 11.10
CA ARG A 117 9.12 -11.63 10.52
C ARG A 117 9.05 -11.62 9.00
N ALA A 118 8.44 -10.60 8.39
CA ALA A 118 8.42 -10.44 6.94
C ALA A 118 9.83 -10.24 6.37
N LYS A 119 10.68 -9.50 7.10
CA LYS A 119 12.08 -9.29 6.73
C LYS A 119 12.92 -10.57 6.73
N GLU A 120 12.55 -11.57 7.53
CA GLU A 120 13.20 -12.89 7.49
C GLU A 120 12.94 -13.61 6.15
N VAL A 121 11.85 -13.25 5.44
CA VAL A 121 11.52 -13.81 4.13
C VAL A 121 12.24 -13.08 3.01
N ALA A 122 12.19 -11.74 2.98
CA ALA A 122 12.80 -10.90 1.96
C ALA A 122 12.98 -9.45 2.47
N PRO A 123 13.83 -8.62 1.82
CA PRO A 123 13.92 -7.18 2.11
C PRO A 123 12.55 -6.52 2.04
N VAL A 124 12.21 -5.72 3.07
CA VAL A 124 10.94 -5.00 3.18
C VAL A 124 11.17 -3.53 2.89
N TYR A 125 10.43 -2.99 1.93
CA TYR A 125 10.38 -1.56 1.58
C TYR A 125 9.04 -0.99 1.99
N TYR A 126 9.05 0.13 2.70
CA TYR A 126 7.87 0.70 3.33
C TYR A 126 7.70 2.18 2.95
N ILE A 127 6.47 2.56 2.62
CA ILE A 127 6.01 3.95 2.55
C ILE A 127 4.84 4.17 3.49
N THR A 128 4.61 5.42 3.90
CA THR A 128 3.42 5.81 4.67
C THR A 128 2.19 5.92 3.78
N GLY A 129 1.03 5.56 4.36
CA GLY A 129 -0.28 5.86 3.81
C GLY A 129 -0.93 7.06 4.52
N ASN A 130 -2.21 7.28 4.26
CA ASN A 130 -2.92 8.42 4.84
C ASN A 130 -3.19 8.26 6.35
N HIS A 131 -3.27 7.06 6.87
CA HIS A 131 -3.44 6.84 8.30
C HIS A 131 -2.18 7.25 9.06
N GLU A 132 -0.99 6.91 8.56
CA GLU A 132 0.26 7.36 9.16
C GLU A 132 0.47 8.87 8.98
N SER A 133 0.15 9.42 7.82
CA SER A 133 0.31 10.87 7.53
C SER A 133 -0.64 11.75 8.33
N ASN A 134 -1.74 11.20 8.85
CA ASN A 134 -2.71 11.89 9.68
C ASN A 134 -2.49 11.70 11.20
N LEU A 135 -1.47 10.94 11.60
CA LEU A 135 -1.09 10.83 13.01
C LEU A 135 -0.58 12.17 13.55
N ASP A 136 -0.76 12.40 14.84
CA ASP A 136 -0.04 13.48 15.51
C ASP A 136 1.49 13.21 15.47
N TYR A 137 2.26 14.27 15.65
CA TYR A 137 3.73 14.20 15.51
C TYR A 137 4.38 13.10 16.37
N ALA A 138 3.94 12.93 17.61
CA ALA A 138 4.51 11.96 18.54
C ALA A 138 4.19 10.52 18.10
N SER A 139 2.95 10.28 17.68
CA SER A 139 2.48 8.98 17.18
C SER A 139 3.15 8.62 15.85
N ALA A 140 3.28 9.59 14.93
CA ALA A 140 4.00 9.39 13.67
C ALA A 140 5.48 9.06 13.89
N ALA A 141 6.16 9.82 14.78
CA ALA A 141 7.56 9.55 15.14
C ALA A 141 7.74 8.16 15.76
N LYS A 142 6.80 7.73 16.62
CA LYS A 142 6.81 6.40 17.22
C LYS A 142 6.62 5.30 16.16
N ALA A 143 5.64 5.45 15.27
CA ALA A 143 5.39 4.50 14.19
C ALA A 143 6.63 4.35 13.30
N LEU A 144 7.24 5.46 12.90
CA LEU A 144 8.46 5.45 12.09
C LEU A 144 9.63 4.77 12.82
N ALA A 145 9.82 5.07 14.11
CA ALA A 145 10.85 4.41 14.91
C ALA A 145 10.66 2.88 15.01
N LEU A 146 9.42 2.40 15.05
CA LEU A 146 9.10 0.97 15.02
C LEU A 146 9.43 0.34 13.66
N VAL A 147 9.13 1.04 12.55
CA VAL A 147 9.50 0.60 11.19
C VAL A 147 11.02 0.51 11.06
N GLU A 148 11.76 1.54 11.48
CA GLU A 148 13.23 1.53 11.46
C GLU A 148 13.82 0.42 12.34
N ALA A 149 13.30 0.25 13.55
CA ALA A 149 13.74 -0.80 14.47
C ALA A 149 13.50 -2.21 13.95
N SER A 150 12.45 -2.44 13.14
CA SER A 150 12.20 -3.71 12.47
C SER A 150 13.24 -4.03 11.38
N GLY A 151 13.99 -3.00 10.94
CA GLY A 151 14.94 -3.07 9.84
C GLY A 151 14.29 -3.07 8.46
N ALA A 152 13.02 -2.67 8.35
CA ALA A 152 12.40 -2.33 7.08
C ALA A 152 13.01 -1.02 6.52
N ILE A 153 13.08 -0.92 5.19
CA ILE A 153 13.67 0.23 4.50
C ILE A 153 12.56 1.26 4.30
N PHE A 154 12.63 2.35 5.04
CA PHE A 154 11.71 3.47 4.91
C PHE A 154 12.05 4.30 3.66
N LEU A 155 11.09 4.40 2.72
CA LEU A 155 11.34 4.86 1.35
C LEU A 155 10.71 6.21 1.01
N ASP A 156 9.96 6.85 1.89
CA ASP A 156 9.34 8.15 1.61
C ASP A 156 10.37 9.20 1.16
N GLY A 157 10.16 9.79 -0.05
CA GLY A 157 11.06 10.75 -0.67
C GLY A 157 12.43 10.20 -1.06
N LYS A 158 12.60 8.88 -1.08
CA LYS A 158 13.87 8.20 -1.35
C LYS A 158 13.80 7.33 -2.60
N VAL A 159 14.98 6.88 -3.02
CA VAL A 159 15.18 5.88 -4.06
C VAL A 159 16.11 4.79 -3.55
N CYS A 160 15.79 3.56 -3.88
CA CYS A 160 16.64 2.39 -3.68
C CYS A 160 16.88 1.68 -5.00
N GLU A 161 17.85 0.79 -5.01
CA GLU A 161 18.10 -0.12 -6.12
C GLU A 161 17.77 -1.55 -5.70
N LEU A 162 16.91 -2.21 -6.47
CA LEU A 162 16.72 -3.64 -6.35
C LEU A 162 17.86 -4.35 -7.08
N SER A 163 18.38 -5.38 -6.45
CA SER A 163 19.40 -6.25 -7.04
C SER A 163 18.76 -7.54 -7.58
N PRO A 164 19.24 -8.09 -8.68
CA PRO A 164 18.74 -9.36 -9.19
C PRO A 164 19.12 -10.52 -8.26
N ARG A 165 18.56 -11.69 -8.52
CA ARG A 165 19.04 -12.92 -7.90
C ARG A 165 20.46 -13.21 -8.36
N GLY A 166 21.35 -13.54 -7.43
CA GLY A 166 22.76 -13.80 -7.74
C GLY A 166 23.61 -12.52 -7.86
N ASN A 167 24.72 -12.58 -8.62
CA ASN A 167 25.77 -11.55 -8.62
C ASN A 167 25.71 -10.63 -9.86
N GLY A 168 24.52 -10.34 -10.39
CA GLY A 168 24.37 -9.44 -11.53
C GLY A 168 24.52 -7.96 -11.17
N ASP A 169 25.01 -7.16 -12.11
CA ASP A 169 25.17 -5.69 -11.96
C ASP A 169 23.95 -4.90 -12.38
N ASP A 170 22.94 -5.56 -12.97
CA ASP A 170 21.68 -4.90 -13.32
C ASP A 170 20.97 -4.39 -12.08
N ARG A 171 20.26 -3.27 -12.24
CA ARG A 171 19.46 -2.67 -11.15
C ARG A 171 18.14 -2.17 -11.68
N ILE A 172 17.09 -2.38 -10.87
CA ILE A 172 15.77 -1.74 -11.02
C ILE A 172 15.65 -0.66 -9.96
N ARG A 173 15.14 0.52 -10.35
CA ARG A 173 14.95 1.64 -9.45
C ARG A 173 13.61 1.54 -8.74
N LEU A 174 13.63 1.62 -7.42
CA LEU A 174 12.44 1.65 -6.55
C LEU A 174 12.36 2.99 -5.83
N TYR A 175 11.28 3.72 -6.09
CA TYR A 175 10.99 5.03 -5.52
C TYR A 175 9.82 4.93 -4.55
N GLY A 176 9.78 5.79 -3.54
CA GLY A 176 8.64 5.91 -2.64
C GLY A 176 8.26 7.36 -2.40
N ILE A 177 6.97 7.62 -2.31
CA ILE A 177 6.42 8.89 -1.84
C ILE A 177 5.50 8.69 -0.65
N ALA A 178 5.61 9.58 0.34
CA ALA A 178 4.66 9.67 1.43
C ALA A 178 3.29 10.10 0.93
N ASP A 179 2.22 9.61 1.55
CA ASP A 179 0.89 10.18 1.32
C ASP A 179 0.83 11.61 1.88
N PRO A 180 0.27 12.59 1.15
CA PRO A 180 0.09 13.94 1.67
C PRO A 180 -0.82 13.95 2.90
N PRO A 181 -0.52 14.76 3.94
CA PRO A 181 -1.44 14.97 5.07
C PRO A 181 -2.80 15.50 4.60
N CYS A 182 -3.87 15.19 5.35
CA CYS A 182 -5.24 15.54 4.95
C CYS A 182 -5.53 17.05 4.88
N GLU A 183 -4.69 17.88 5.46
CA GLU A 183 -4.77 19.35 5.37
C GLU A 183 -4.22 19.90 4.05
N GLU A 184 -3.41 19.12 3.32
CA GLU A 184 -2.89 19.50 2.00
C GLU A 184 -3.90 19.17 0.89
N ASP A 185 -3.86 19.96 -0.20
CA ASP A 185 -4.45 19.51 -1.46
C ASP A 185 -3.71 18.26 -1.93
N PHE A 186 -4.45 17.15 -2.04
CA PHE A 186 -3.85 15.84 -2.35
C PHE A 186 -3.00 15.89 -3.62
N PHE A 187 -3.54 16.48 -4.67
CA PHE A 187 -2.85 16.47 -5.95
C PHE A 187 -1.63 17.38 -5.97
N ALA A 188 -1.70 18.54 -5.34
CA ALA A 188 -0.54 19.42 -5.19
C ALA A 188 0.53 18.76 -4.31
N GLY A 189 0.12 18.09 -3.23
CA GLY A 189 1.02 17.36 -2.35
C GLY A 189 1.73 16.21 -3.06
N VAL A 190 1.03 15.44 -3.89
CA VAL A 190 1.63 14.39 -4.73
C VAL A 190 2.62 14.98 -5.74
N ASP A 191 2.23 16.04 -6.45
CA ASP A 191 3.12 16.68 -7.44
C ASP A 191 4.41 17.17 -6.80
N ALA A 192 4.35 17.82 -5.62
CA ALA A 192 5.54 18.27 -4.89
C ALA A 192 6.49 17.12 -4.52
N ARG A 193 5.95 15.97 -4.09
CA ARG A 193 6.74 14.79 -3.74
C ARG A 193 7.38 14.14 -4.96
N LEU A 194 6.67 14.07 -6.07
CA LEU A 194 7.21 13.58 -7.35
C LEU A 194 8.30 14.49 -7.89
N ASP A 195 8.13 15.82 -7.80
CA ASP A 195 9.14 16.80 -8.22
C ASP A 195 10.42 16.69 -7.38
N ALA A 196 10.31 16.42 -6.07
CA ALA A 196 11.46 16.19 -5.21
C ALA A 196 12.26 14.93 -5.58
N LEU A 197 11.65 13.97 -6.27
CA LEU A 197 12.32 12.76 -6.78
C LEU A 197 12.89 12.94 -8.18
N GLU A 198 12.47 13.95 -8.95
CA GLU A 198 12.81 14.08 -10.37
C GLU A 198 14.32 14.08 -10.64
N GLY A 199 15.10 14.79 -9.82
CA GLY A 199 16.55 14.81 -9.92
C GLY A 199 17.26 13.49 -9.57
N LYS A 200 16.54 12.52 -9.05
CA LYS A 200 17.06 11.19 -8.66
C LYS A 200 16.70 10.11 -9.69
N ARG A 201 15.95 10.45 -10.74
CA ARG A 201 15.41 9.50 -11.70
C ARG A 201 16.43 9.08 -12.75
N ASP A 202 16.30 7.82 -13.19
CA ASP A 202 17.06 7.26 -14.30
C ASP A 202 16.09 6.54 -15.26
N ARG A 203 15.53 7.31 -16.19
CA ARG A 203 14.52 6.83 -17.14
C ARG A 203 15.04 5.78 -18.14
N SER A 204 16.35 5.53 -18.18
CA SER A 204 16.93 4.45 -18.98
C SER A 204 16.68 3.08 -18.34
N ARG A 205 16.41 3.03 -17.03
CA ARG A 205 16.13 1.83 -16.27
C ARG A 205 14.64 1.62 -16.08
N PHE A 206 14.25 0.41 -15.70
CA PHE A 206 12.89 0.14 -15.24
C PHE A 206 12.66 0.80 -13.86
N GLU A 207 11.62 1.62 -13.75
CA GLU A 207 11.34 2.42 -12.58
C GLU A 207 10.02 2.00 -11.93
N ILE A 208 10.08 1.62 -10.66
CA ILE A 208 8.93 1.25 -9.83
C ILE A 208 8.68 2.38 -8.83
N LEU A 209 7.43 2.82 -8.70
CA LEU A 209 7.00 3.79 -7.69
C LEU A 209 6.09 3.12 -6.66
N LEU A 210 6.36 3.33 -5.38
CA LEU A 210 5.40 3.08 -4.32
C LEU A 210 4.68 4.39 -4.00
N ALA A 211 3.35 4.38 -4.12
CA ALA A 211 2.48 5.50 -3.80
C ALA A 211 1.17 4.95 -3.22
N HIS A 212 0.70 5.51 -2.10
CA HIS A 212 -0.41 4.88 -1.39
C HIS A 212 -1.73 4.94 -2.14
N ARG A 213 -2.07 6.11 -2.76
CA ARG A 213 -3.38 6.36 -3.37
C ARG A 213 -3.42 6.16 -4.87
N PRO A 214 -4.33 5.33 -5.37
CA PRO A 214 -4.42 5.01 -6.80
C PRO A 214 -4.99 6.15 -7.65
N GLU A 215 -5.74 7.09 -7.09
CA GLU A 215 -6.25 8.24 -7.84
C GLU A 215 -5.17 9.18 -8.37
N GLY A 216 -3.93 9.02 -7.92
CA GLY A 216 -2.75 9.71 -8.44
C GLY A 216 -2.22 9.19 -9.78
N ILE A 217 -2.75 8.10 -10.33
CA ILE A 217 -2.22 7.41 -11.53
C ILE A 217 -1.90 8.34 -12.71
N ALA A 218 -2.73 9.36 -12.98
CA ALA A 218 -2.48 10.30 -14.07
C ALA A 218 -1.20 11.13 -13.85
N ARG A 219 -0.86 11.44 -12.59
CA ARG A 219 0.35 12.17 -12.22
C ARG A 219 1.58 11.27 -12.28
N TYR A 220 1.46 10.03 -11.83
CA TYR A 220 2.51 9.03 -11.93
C TYR A 220 2.86 8.74 -13.40
N ALA A 221 1.84 8.62 -14.25
CA ALA A 221 1.98 8.44 -15.68
C ALA A 221 2.58 9.68 -16.38
N ALA A 222 2.19 10.88 -15.98
CA ALA A 222 2.76 12.13 -16.53
C ALA A 222 4.28 12.25 -16.24
N ARG A 223 4.75 11.68 -15.11
CA ARG A 223 6.19 11.57 -14.80
C ARG A 223 6.85 10.38 -15.51
N GLY A 224 6.09 9.41 -16.05
CA GLY A 224 6.60 8.29 -16.85
C GLY A 224 7.22 7.17 -16.01
N TYR A 225 6.68 6.87 -14.83
CA TYR A 225 7.03 5.64 -14.10
C TYR A 225 6.54 4.42 -14.88
N ASP A 226 7.30 3.33 -14.87
CA ASP A 226 6.96 2.12 -15.63
C ASP A 226 5.93 1.26 -14.88
N LEU A 227 6.06 1.16 -13.55
CA LEU A 227 5.17 0.40 -12.67
C LEU A 227 4.92 1.16 -11.37
N VAL A 228 3.68 1.16 -10.91
CA VAL A 228 3.27 1.76 -9.64
C VAL A 228 2.57 0.70 -8.80
N PHE A 229 2.80 0.73 -7.48
CA PHE A 229 2.04 -0.07 -6.51
C PHE A 229 1.29 0.85 -5.56
N SER A 230 -0.02 0.61 -5.41
CA SER A 230 -0.88 1.39 -4.51
C SER A 230 -1.90 0.53 -3.78
N GLY A 231 -2.50 1.10 -2.73
CA GLY A 231 -3.52 0.49 -1.90
C GLY A 231 -4.73 1.41 -1.73
N HIS A 232 -5.02 1.83 -0.47
CA HIS A 232 -5.98 2.85 -0.07
C HIS A 232 -7.45 2.57 -0.41
N ALA A 233 -7.75 2.07 -1.59
CA ALA A 233 -9.12 1.94 -2.10
C ALA A 233 -9.90 0.78 -1.47
N HIS A 234 -9.25 -0.09 -0.68
CA HIS A 234 -9.85 -1.24 -0.03
C HIS A 234 -10.73 -2.10 -0.95
N GLY A 235 -10.36 -2.20 -2.23
CA GLY A 235 -11.11 -2.94 -3.24
C GLY A 235 -12.55 -2.41 -3.46
N GLY A 236 -12.81 -1.14 -3.15
CA GLY A 236 -14.15 -0.55 -3.23
C GLY A 236 -15.12 -1.05 -2.17
N GLN A 237 -14.62 -1.60 -1.07
CA GLN A 237 -15.25 -2.02 0.18
C GLN A 237 -16.32 -3.12 0.01
N PHE A 238 -17.42 -2.84 -0.71
CA PHE A 238 -18.50 -3.76 -1.03
C PHE A 238 -18.51 -4.03 -2.52
N ARG A 239 -18.25 -5.27 -2.90
CA ARG A 239 -18.19 -5.67 -4.31
C ARG A 239 -19.37 -6.57 -4.64
N PHE A 240 -19.97 -6.32 -5.78
CA PHE A 240 -21.01 -7.18 -6.34
C PHE A 240 -20.56 -7.54 -7.77
N PRO A 241 -20.01 -8.73 -8.00
CA PRO A 241 -19.30 -9.07 -9.24
C PRO A 241 -20.06 -8.78 -10.54
N LEU A 242 -21.40 -8.81 -10.50
CA LEU A 242 -22.25 -8.55 -11.67
C LEU A 242 -22.77 -7.12 -11.76
N LEU A 243 -22.80 -6.36 -10.65
CA LEU A 243 -23.41 -5.04 -10.60
C LEU A 243 -22.37 -3.91 -10.41
N CYS A 244 -21.42 -4.10 -9.53
CA CYS A 244 -20.33 -3.17 -9.29
C CYS A 244 -19.02 -3.94 -8.99
N PRO A 245 -18.36 -4.43 -10.03
CA PRO A 245 -17.13 -5.21 -9.88
C PRO A 245 -15.97 -4.39 -9.30
N GLU A 246 -15.97 -3.06 -9.47
CA GLU A 246 -14.98 -2.16 -8.86
C GLU A 246 -15.32 -1.79 -7.40
N GLY A 247 -16.46 -2.28 -6.89
CA GLY A 247 -16.94 -1.97 -5.56
C GLY A 247 -17.82 -0.72 -5.51
N LEU A 248 -18.40 -0.51 -4.32
CA LEU A 248 -19.44 0.50 -4.15
C LEU A 248 -18.88 1.84 -3.67
N PHE A 249 -17.82 1.82 -2.88
CA PHE A 249 -17.25 3.01 -2.25
C PHE A 249 -15.76 2.84 -2.00
N ALA A 250 -14.98 3.86 -2.33
CA ALA A 250 -13.58 3.95 -1.91
C ALA A 250 -13.26 5.33 -1.32
N PRO A 251 -12.36 5.40 -0.30
CA PRO A 251 -11.85 6.67 0.19
C PRO A 251 -11.22 7.46 -0.96
N GLY A 252 -11.29 8.78 -0.93
CA GLY A 252 -10.74 9.64 -1.99
C GLY A 252 -11.54 9.66 -3.29
N GLN A 253 -12.22 8.56 -3.66
CA GLN A 253 -12.98 8.44 -4.92
C GLN A 253 -14.51 8.50 -4.74
N GLY A 254 -15.03 8.26 -3.52
CA GLY A 254 -16.48 8.30 -3.22
C GLY A 254 -17.23 7.05 -3.72
N TRP A 255 -18.47 7.27 -4.19
CA TRP A 255 -19.34 6.21 -4.69
C TRP A 255 -18.99 5.81 -6.12
N PHE A 256 -19.05 4.49 -6.42
CA PHE A 256 -18.72 3.91 -7.72
C PHE A 256 -17.30 4.28 -8.19
N PRO A 257 -16.29 3.93 -7.38
CA PRO A 257 -14.89 4.24 -7.67
C PRO A 257 -14.38 3.51 -8.91
N ARG A 258 -13.32 4.03 -9.53
CA ARG A 258 -12.73 3.45 -10.74
C ARG A 258 -11.44 2.67 -10.46
N PHE A 259 -10.66 3.11 -9.49
CA PHE A 259 -9.32 2.60 -9.20
C PHE A 259 -9.32 1.89 -7.86
N THR A 260 -9.67 0.59 -7.86
CA THR A 260 -9.86 -0.15 -6.59
C THR A 260 -9.10 -1.46 -6.50
N VAL A 261 -8.77 -2.07 -7.61
CA VAL A 261 -8.10 -3.37 -7.65
C VAL A 261 -7.55 -3.68 -9.04
N GLY A 262 -6.49 -4.49 -9.09
CA GLY A 262 -5.98 -5.03 -10.34
C GLY A 262 -4.97 -4.10 -11.02
N ILE A 263 -4.79 -4.29 -12.32
CA ILE A 263 -3.86 -3.50 -13.12
C ILE A 263 -4.65 -2.43 -13.87
N HIS A 264 -4.22 -1.18 -13.73
CA HIS A 264 -4.70 -0.05 -14.50
C HIS A 264 -3.55 0.55 -15.31
N GLU A 265 -3.86 1.06 -16.50
CA GLU A 265 -2.84 1.58 -17.42
C GLU A 265 -3.19 2.98 -17.89
N ILE A 266 -2.21 3.90 -17.85
CA ILE A 266 -2.25 5.19 -18.53
C ILE A 266 -0.96 5.36 -19.32
N GLY A 267 -1.07 5.38 -20.64
CA GLY A 267 0.08 5.40 -21.53
C GLY A 267 0.93 4.13 -21.38
N LYS A 268 2.16 4.29 -20.89
CA LYS A 268 3.09 3.16 -20.61
C LYS A 268 3.14 2.79 -19.14
N THR A 269 2.57 3.60 -18.27
CA THR A 269 2.56 3.37 -16.83
C THR A 269 1.48 2.37 -16.47
N ARG A 270 1.86 1.34 -15.76
CA ARG A 270 0.97 0.34 -15.18
C ARG A 270 0.89 0.55 -13.67
N GLU A 271 -0.29 0.49 -13.10
CA GLU A 271 -0.49 0.57 -11.66
C GLU A 271 -1.20 -0.69 -11.17
N ILE A 272 -0.60 -1.35 -10.18
CA ILE A 272 -1.19 -2.48 -9.47
C ILE A 272 -1.80 -1.93 -8.18
N ILE A 273 -3.12 -2.09 -8.05
CA ILE A 273 -3.88 -1.63 -6.89
C ILE A 273 -4.26 -2.84 -6.05
N SER A 274 -3.79 -2.86 -4.80
CA SER A 274 -4.16 -3.87 -3.82
C SER A 274 -5.51 -3.55 -3.19
N ARG A 275 -6.31 -4.60 -2.92
CA ARG A 275 -7.52 -4.48 -2.09
C ARG A 275 -7.21 -4.24 -0.62
N GLY A 276 -5.95 -4.31 -0.24
CA GLY A 276 -5.53 -4.24 1.15
C GLY A 276 -5.91 -5.46 1.98
N LEU A 277 -5.36 -5.56 3.15
CA LEU A 277 -5.48 -6.70 4.06
C LEU A 277 -6.45 -6.45 5.21
N GLY A 278 -6.43 -5.26 5.77
CA GLY A 278 -7.27 -4.82 6.89
C GLY A 278 -8.53 -4.10 6.46
N SER A 279 -9.19 -3.52 7.43
CA SER A 279 -10.35 -2.65 7.26
C SER A 279 -10.20 -1.47 8.20
N SER A 280 -10.44 -0.28 7.71
CA SER A 280 -10.33 0.97 8.47
C SER A 280 -11.70 1.43 9.01
N VAL A 281 -12.26 2.48 8.41
CA VAL A 281 -13.51 3.12 8.86
C VAL A 281 -14.71 2.19 8.78
N ILE A 282 -14.73 1.33 7.76
CA ILE A 282 -15.78 0.35 7.51
C ILE A 282 -15.22 -1.02 7.88
N PRO A 283 -15.64 -1.63 9.00
CA PRO A 283 -15.02 -2.85 9.50
C PRO A 283 -15.37 -4.11 8.69
N THR A 284 -16.26 -3.99 7.71
CA THR A 284 -16.81 -5.13 6.97
C THR A 284 -16.49 -5.02 5.48
N ARG A 285 -15.99 -6.11 4.91
CA ARG A 285 -15.82 -6.32 3.47
C ARG A 285 -16.91 -7.26 2.98
N LEU A 286 -17.51 -7.00 1.83
CA LEU A 286 -18.51 -7.88 1.21
C LEU A 286 -18.04 -8.31 -0.18
N PHE A 287 -17.90 -9.61 -0.40
CA PHE A 287 -17.33 -10.21 -1.62
C PHE A 287 -15.97 -9.62 -2.03
N ASN A 288 -15.22 -9.16 -1.03
CA ASN A 288 -13.99 -8.40 -1.19
C ASN A 288 -12.94 -8.86 -0.16
N ARG A 289 -12.34 -10.01 -0.44
CA ARG A 289 -11.40 -10.67 0.48
C ARG A 289 -10.11 -9.86 0.63
N PRO A 290 -9.48 -9.91 1.82
CA PRO A 290 -8.11 -9.42 2.01
C PRO A 290 -7.16 -10.01 0.98
N GLU A 291 -6.24 -9.22 0.46
CA GLU A 291 -5.42 -9.60 -0.68
C GLU A 291 -3.93 -9.40 -0.42
N LEU A 292 -3.16 -10.48 -0.62
CA LEU A 292 -1.71 -10.40 -0.84
C LEU A 292 -1.47 -10.40 -2.34
N VAL A 293 -0.81 -9.37 -2.85
CA VAL A 293 -0.46 -9.29 -4.27
C VAL A 293 0.92 -9.86 -4.49
N LEU A 294 1.06 -10.71 -5.50
CA LEU A 294 2.34 -11.22 -6.01
C LEU A 294 2.49 -10.78 -7.47
N CYS A 295 3.56 -10.05 -7.77
CA CYS A 295 3.86 -9.54 -9.10
C CYS A 295 5.19 -10.07 -9.60
N ALA A 296 5.18 -10.89 -10.64
CA ALA A 296 6.37 -11.35 -11.31
C ALA A 296 6.81 -10.36 -12.40
N LEU A 297 8.07 -9.96 -12.37
CA LEU A 297 8.69 -9.20 -13.45
C LEU A 297 9.18 -10.14 -14.54
N ARG A 298 8.95 -9.78 -15.81
CA ARG A 298 9.35 -10.57 -16.97
C ARG A 298 10.13 -9.72 -17.96
N SER A 299 11.29 -10.18 -18.32
CA SER A 299 12.07 -9.59 -19.41
C SER A 299 11.46 -9.97 -20.76
N ARG A 300 11.13 -8.96 -21.59
CA ARG A 300 10.60 -9.23 -22.94
C ARG A 300 11.60 -9.97 -23.83
N LYS A 301 12.91 -9.85 -23.54
CA LYS A 301 13.95 -10.52 -24.35
C LYS A 301 13.87 -12.04 -24.26
N ASP A 302 13.41 -12.60 -23.15
CA ASP A 302 13.39 -14.04 -22.91
C ASP A 302 12.12 -14.74 -23.44
N ILE A 303 11.04 -13.98 -23.67
CA ILE A 303 9.77 -14.53 -24.21
C ILE A 303 9.92 -14.94 -25.70
N CYS A 304 10.81 -14.28 -26.46
CA CYS A 304 11.05 -14.60 -27.86
C CYS A 304 11.96 -15.83 -28.09
N GLN A 305 12.51 -16.41 -27.01
CA GLN A 305 13.45 -17.57 -27.11
C GLN A 305 12.84 -18.88 -26.57
N ARG A 306 11.59 -18.88 -26.09
CA ARG A 306 10.82 -20.04 -25.66
C ARG A 306 9.71 -20.32 -26.67
#